data_1679a0b161afcd9bd0e1deb03ad16688
#
_entry.id   1679a0b161afcd9bd0e1deb03ad16688
#
_cell.length_a   1.000
_cell.length_b   1.000
_cell.length_c   1.000
_cell.angle_alpha   90.00
_cell.angle_beta   90.00
_cell.angle_gamma   90.00
#
_symmetry.space_group_name_H-M   'P 1'
#
loop_
_entity.id
_entity.type
_entity.pdbx_description
1 polymer ?
#
loop_
_entity_poly.entity_id
_entity_poly.type
_entity_poly.pdbx_seq_one_letter_code
_entity_poly.pdbx_strand_id
1 'polypeptide(L)'
;ADRNGIGVSFEGTWSWLMIHSTPIPDQRLIEIWRNEFLGLLKKYRNHPSLLFWTVNNEMKFYDNDSNLERAKEKYRIISDVVKEMRRIDPTRPICFDSNYQAKGKDKKFGADFMSSIDDGDIDDMHGYYNWYDYSVFRFFNGEFQKQFKVADRPLISQEMSTGYPNNETGHPTRSYQLIHQNPYTLIGYESYDWADPASFLKVQAFITGELAETLRRSNDQASGIMHFALMTWFRQ
;
A
#
# COMPACT_ATOMS: atom_id res chain seq x y z
N ALA A 1 15.57 -7.08 12.38
CA ALA A 1 14.97 -7.96 11.37
C ALA A 1 15.87 -9.16 11.12
N ASP A 2 17.14 -9.00 10.69
CA ASP A 2 18.04 -10.10 10.32
C ASP A 2 18.15 -11.21 11.37
N ARG A 3 18.38 -10.86 12.64
CA ARG A 3 18.52 -11.84 13.73
C ARG A 3 17.25 -12.61 14.03
N ASN A 4 16.09 -12.07 13.68
CA ASN A 4 14.78 -12.63 14.03
C ASN A 4 14.08 -13.26 12.83
N GLY A 5 14.71 -13.29 11.65
CA GLY A 5 14.12 -13.84 10.45
C GLY A 5 12.88 -13.08 9.96
N ILE A 6 12.79 -11.76 10.24
CA ILE A 6 11.65 -10.95 9.84
C ILE A 6 11.97 -10.30 8.49
N GLY A 7 11.18 -10.64 7.46
CA GLY A 7 11.26 -10.00 6.16
C GLY A 7 10.83 -8.54 6.19
N VAL A 8 11.50 -7.69 5.42
CA VAL A 8 11.27 -6.25 5.35
C VAL A 8 11.08 -5.82 3.90
N SER A 9 10.01 -5.09 3.63
CA SER A 9 9.94 -4.17 2.51
C SER A 9 10.51 -2.84 2.94
N PHE A 10 11.41 -2.27 2.16
CA PHE A 10 11.96 -0.96 2.45
C PHE A 10 11.40 0.06 1.48
N GLU A 11 10.56 0.95 2.00
CA GLU A 11 9.94 2.02 1.21
C GLU A 11 10.81 3.28 1.20
N GLY A 12 10.78 4.00 0.08
CA GLY A 12 11.49 5.25 -0.11
C GLY A 12 11.05 6.35 0.85
N THR A 13 11.93 7.30 1.05
CA THR A 13 11.63 8.51 1.83
C THR A 13 10.60 9.38 1.11
N TRP A 14 9.83 10.18 1.86
CA TRP A 14 8.90 11.17 1.33
C TRP A 14 7.70 10.55 0.60
N SER A 15 6.95 9.74 1.32
CA SER A 15 5.65 9.21 0.88
C SER A 15 4.79 10.31 0.25
N TRP A 16 4.11 9.97 -0.85
CA TRP A 16 3.23 10.87 -1.60
C TRP A 16 3.89 12.03 -2.36
N LEU A 17 5.21 12.08 -2.46
CA LEU A 17 5.87 13.11 -3.26
C LEU A 17 5.40 13.13 -4.72
N MET A 18 5.11 11.96 -5.28
CA MET A 18 4.71 11.78 -6.67
C MET A 18 3.21 11.54 -6.86
N ILE A 19 2.34 12.01 -5.96
CA ILE A 19 0.88 11.93 -6.16
C ILE A 19 0.47 12.62 -7.47
N HIS A 20 -0.41 11.97 -8.25
CA HIS A 20 -0.82 12.45 -9.57
C HIS A 20 -1.39 13.87 -9.56
N SER A 21 -2.25 14.18 -8.57
CA SER A 21 -2.96 15.46 -8.48
C SER A 21 -2.08 16.65 -8.07
N THR A 22 -0.90 16.41 -7.51
CA THR A 22 0.01 17.48 -7.11
C THR A 22 0.86 17.96 -8.29
N PRO A 23 1.40 19.18 -8.27
CA PRO A 23 2.41 19.61 -9.21
C PRO A 23 3.60 18.65 -9.27
N ILE A 24 4.33 18.66 -10.36
CA ILE A 24 5.63 17.98 -10.40
C ILE A 24 6.54 18.70 -9.40
N PRO A 25 7.21 17.97 -8.48
CA PRO A 25 8.17 18.59 -7.57
C PRO A 25 9.28 19.32 -8.34
N ASP A 26 9.84 20.35 -7.75
CA ASP A 26 10.99 21.03 -8.37
C ASP A 26 12.21 20.09 -8.47
N GLN A 27 13.09 20.39 -9.40
CA GLN A 27 14.24 19.54 -9.72
C GLN A 27 15.13 19.29 -8.49
N ARG A 28 15.32 20.30 -7.64
CA ARG A 28 16.12 20.18 -6.43
C ARG A 28 15.50 19.20 -5.43
N LEU A 29 14.19 19.22 -5.27
CA LEU A 29 13.49 18.31 -4.38
C LEU A 29 13.56 16.87 -4.91
N ILE A 30 13.41 16.68 -6.22
CA ILE A 30 13.57 15.37 -6.86
C ILE A 30 15.00 14.83 -6.64
N GLU A 31 16.01 15.66 -6.78
CA GLU A 31 17.40 15.27 -6.56
C GLU A 31 17.68 14.90 -5.10
N ILE A 32 17.14 15.64 -4.13
CA ILE A 32 17.26 15.31 -2.71
C ILE A 32 16.61 13.96 -2.43
N TRP A 33 15.34 13.78 -2.83
CA TRP A 33 14.60 12.55 -2.66
C TRP A 33 15.33 11.33 -3.25
N ARG A 34 15.77 11.46 -4.50
CA ARG A 34 16.54 10.42 -5.20
C ARG A 34 17.85 10.08 -4.47
N ASN A 35 18.64 11.07 -4.11
CA ASN A 35 19.94 10.87 -3.47
C ASN A 35 19.81 10.26 -2.08
N GLU A 36 18.83 10.70 -1.29
CA GLU A 36 18.55 10.10 0.02
C GLU A 36 18.17 8.63 -0.13
N PHE A 37 17.23 8.31 -1.03
CA PHE A 37 16.78 6.94 -1.21
C PHE A 37 17.90 6.03 -1.73
N LEU A 38 18.66 6.46 -2.73
CA LEU A 38 19.81 5.69 -3.23
C LEU A 38 20.94 5.55 -2.18
N GLY A 39 21.09 6.53 -1.30
CA GLY A 39 21.96 6.45 -0.14
C GLY A 39 21.53 5.36 0.85
N LEU A 40 20.25 5.31 1.17
CA LEU A 40 19.67 4.26 2.03
C LEU A 40 19.79 2.88 1.38
N LEU A 41 19.54 2.78 0.07
CA LEU A 41 19.71 1.54 -0.68
C LEU A 41 21.16 1.02 -0.58
N LYS A 42 22.16 1.86 -0.82
CA LYS A 42 23.58 1.48 -0.69
C LYS A 42 23.92 1.01 0.72
N LYS A 43 23.33 1.66 1.73
CA LYS A 43 23.54 1.33 3.15
C LYS A 43 22.96 -0.01 3.53
N TYR A 44 21.72 -0.32 3.07
CA TYR A 44 20.95 -1.46 3.58
C TYR A 44 20.90 -2.67 2.64
N ARG A 45 21.33 -2.57 1.39
CA ARG A 45 21.22 -3.66 0.40
C ARG A 45 21.84 -5.00 0.82
N ASN A 46 22.77 -5.01 1.76
CA ASN A 46 23.42 -6.25 2.21
C ASN A 46 22.70 -6.94 3.39
N HIS A 47 21.56 -6.40 3.86
CA HIS A 47 20.78 -7.04 4.91
C HIS A 47 19.98 -8.21 4.36
N PRO A 48 20.14 -9.43 4.88
CA PRO A 48 19.41 -10.61 4.38
C PRO A 48 17.91 -10.56 4.64
N SER A 49 17.46 -9.80 5.62
CA SER A 49 16.03 -9.59 5.88
C SER A 49 15.33 -8.71 4.85
N LEU A 50 16.07 -7.90 4.09
CA LEU A 50 15.48 -7.05 3.07
C LEU A 50 15.04 -7.88 1.87
N LEU A 51 13.73 -7.95 1.66
CA LEU A 51 13.12 -8.78 0.62
C LEU A 51 13.00 -8.02 -0.70
N PHE A 52 12.52 -6.79 -0.66
CA PHE A 52 12.32 -5.94 -1.82
C PHE A 52 12.32 -4.46 -1.47
N TRP A 53 12.42 -3.62 -2.49
CA TRP A 53 12.38 -2.17 -2.39
C TRP A 53 11.05 -1.64 -2.89
N THR A 54 10.52 -0.60 -2.26
CA THR A 54 9.35 0.16 -2.73
C THR A 54 9.76 1.61 -2.93
N VAL A 55 9.53 2.16 -4.13
CA VAL A 55 10.12 3.46 -4.49
C VAL A 55 9.27 4.62 -4.05
N ASN A 56 7.96 4.53 -4.22
CA ASN A 56 7.00 5.59 -3.92
C ASN A 56 5.75 5.00 -3.27
N ASN A 57 4.89 5.84 -2.70
CA ASN A 57 3.65 5.41 -2.08
C ASN A 57 2.44 6.14 -2.67
N GLU A 58 1.41 5.36 -3.01
CA GLU A 58 0.06 5.82 -3.34
C GLU A 58 -0.02 6.95 -4.38
N MET A 59 0.73 6.84 -5.45
CA MET A 59 0.72 7.79 -6.56
C MET A 59 -0.68 8.15 -7.05
N LYS A 60 -1.63 7.22 -6.94
CA LYS A 60 -3.03 7.36 -7.35
C LYS A 60 -3.96 7.89 -6.28
N PHE A 61 -3.51 8.28 -5.11
CA PHE A 61 -4.37 8.58 -3.98
C PHE A 61 -5.55 9.52 -4.31
N TYR A 62 -5.35 10.42 -5.29
CA TYR A 62 -6.41 11.26 -5.85
C TYR A 62 -6.47 11.06 -7.37
N ASP A 63 -7.02 9.94 -7.82
CA ASP A 63 -7.03 9.51 -9.23
C ASP A 63 -7.95 10.36 -10.14
N ASN A 64 -8.51 11.45 -9.63
CA ASN A 64 -9.35 12.37 -10.38
C ASN A 64 -8.56 13.34 -11.28
N ASP A 65 -7.23 13.23 -11.29
CA ASP A 65 -6.41 14.08 -12.13
C ASP A 65 -6.46 13.63 -13.60
N SER A 66 -7.06 14.46 -14.43
CA SER A 66 -7.14 14.24 -15.87
C SER A 66 -5.84 14.60 -16.63
N ASN A 67 -4.84 15.16 -15.94
CA ASN A 67 -3.58 15.57 -16.58
C ASN A 67 -2.64 14.37 -16.77
N LEU A 68 -2.85 13.62 -17.86
CA LEU A 68 -2.06 12.45 -18.18
C LEU A 68 -0.58 12.75 -18.41
N GLU A 69 -0.24 13.90 -18.96
CA GLU A 69 1.18 14.24 -19.22
C GLU A 69 1.93 14.49 -17.92
N ARG A 70 1.30 15.16 -16.96
CA ARG A 70 1.88 15.31 -15.61
C ARG A 70 2.06 13.94 -14.93
N ALA A 71 1.09 13.06 -15.05
CA ALA A 71 1.19 11.70 -14.51
C ALA A 71 2.33 10.92 -15.19
N LYS A 72 2.43 10.94 -16.51
CA LYS A 72 3.51 10.30 -17.25
C LYS A 72 4.89 10.82 -16.84
N GLU A 73 5.02 12.13 -16.61
CA GLU A 73 6.30 12.69 -16.17
C GLU A 73 6.72 12.15 -14.81
N LYS A 74 5.80 12.04 -13.87
CA LYS A 74 6.07 11.42 -12.57
C LYS A 74 6.45 9.94 -12.70
N TYR A 75 5.81 9.21 -13.60
CA TYR A 75 6.20 7.82 -13.91
C TYR A 75 7.63 7.75 -14.45
N ARG A 76 8.04 8.68 -15.33
CA ARG A 76 9.43 8.74 -15.83
C ARG A 76 10.42 8.99 -14.68
N ILE A 77 10.14 9.96 -13.82
CA ILE A 77 10.99 10.29 -12.67
C ILE A 77 11.19 9.06 -11.77
N ILE A 78 10.11 8.35 -11.42
CA ILE A 78 10.22 7.13 -10.60
C ILE A 78 10.98 6.03 -11.37
N SER A 79 10.66 5.82 -12.64
CA SER A 79 11.33 4.83 -13.49
C SER A 79 12.84 5.04 -13.57
N ASP A 80 13.28 6.29 -13.65
CA ASP A 80 14.72 6.58 -13.69
C ASP A 80 15.40 6.22 -12.37
N VAL A 81 14.73 6.41 -11.24
CA VAL A 81 15.21 5.93 -9.94
C VAL A 81 15.26 4.41 -9.90
N VAL A 82 14.23 3.72 -10.39
CA VAL A 82 14.20 2.24 -10.50
C VAL A 82 15.38 1.73 -11.30
N LYS A 83 15.66 2.32 -12.48
CA LYS A 83 16.81 1.94 -13.32
C LYS A 83 18.15 2.11 -12.61
N GLU A 84 18.30 3.16 -11.79
CA GLU A 84 19.51 3.34 -10.99
C GLU A 84 19.61 2.35 -9.84
N MET A 85 18.49 2.07 -9.18
CA MET A 85 18.44 1.07 -8.12
C MET A 85 18.89 -0.29 -8.64
N ARG A 86 18.45 -0.71 -9.82
CA ARG A 86 18.88 -1.97 -10.46
C ARG A 86 20.39 -2.03 -10.71
N ARG A 87 21.04 -0.88 -10.98
CA ARG A 87 22.50 -0.85 -11.15
C ARG A 87 23.24 -1.02 -9.81
N ILE A 88 22.63 -0.58 -8.71
CA ILE A 88 23.23 -0.64 -7.38
C ILE A 88 22.90 -1.96 -6.67
N ASP A 89 21.67 -2.43 -6.78
CA ASP A 89 21.20 -3.71 -6.24
C ASP A 89 20.40 -4.48 -7.30
N PRO A 90 21.06 -5.30 -8.12
CA PRO A 90 20.36 -6.12 -9.12
C PRO A 90 19.73 -7.39 -8.55
N THR A 91 19.81 -7.59 -7.24
CA THR A 91 19.46 -8.88 -6.61
C THR A 91 18.05 -8.92 -6.05
N ARG A 92 17.43 -7.77 -5.82
CA ARG A 92 16.10 -7.68 -5.21
C ARG A 92 15.06 -7.13 -6.15
N PRO A 93 13.84 -7.67 -6.08
CA PRO A 93 12.73 -7.10 -6.84
C PRO A 93 12.37 -5.70 -6.33
N ILE A 94 11.73 -4.92 -7.19
CA ILE A 94 11.33 -3.54 -6.92
C ILE A 94 9.82 -3.41 -7.13
N CYS A 95 9.14 -2.87 -6.13
CA CYS A 95 7.80 -2.34 -6.23
C CYS A 95 7.90 -0.86 -6.67
N PHE A 96 7.31 -0.53 -7.81
CA PHE A 96 7.37 0.80 -8.40
C PHE A 96 6.69 1.85 -7.53
N ASP A 97 5.52 1.51 -7.03
CA ASP A 97 4.70 2.37 -6.19
C ASP A 97 3.80 1.49 -5.31
N SER A 98 3.78 1.74 -4.02
CA SER A 98 2.85 1.07 -3.13
C SER A 98 1.41 1.43 -3.53
N ASN A 99 0.55 0.43 -3.66
CA ASN A 99 -0.77 0.49 -4.30
C ASN A 99 -0.76 0.63 -5.84
N TYR A 100 0.26 0.09 -6.49
CA TYR A 100 0.37 0.06 -7.95
C TYR A 100 0.11 -1.33 -8.52
N GLN A 101 -0.70 -1.40 -9.57
CA GLN A 101 -0.92 -2.60 -10.36
C GLN A 101 -0.71 -2.28 -11.83
N ALA A 102 0.15 -3.05 -12.50
CA ALA A 102 0.54 -2.81 -13.89
C ALA A 102 -0.58 -3.06 -14.90
N LYS A 103 -1.44 -4.05 -14.63
CA LYS A 103 -2.51 -4.44 -15.55
C LYS A 103 -3.43 -3.28 -15.93
N GLY A 104 -3.54 -3.04 -17.22
CA GLY A 104 -4.40 -1.99 -17.79
C GLY A 104 -3.79 -0.60 -17.81
N LYS A 105 -2.53 -0.44 -17.39
CA LYS A 105 -1.83 0.84 -17.49
C LYS A 105 -1.51 1.22 -18.93
N ASP A 106 -1.24 0.23 -19.76
CA ASP A 106 -1.07 0.38 -21.22
C ASP A 106 -2.30 1.03 -21.89
N LYS A 107 -3.50 0.68 -21.44
CA LYS A 107 -4.75 1.28 -21.92
C LYS A 107 -4.90 2.74 -21.50
N LYS A 108 -4.42 3.07 -20.30
CA LYS A 108 -4.52 4.44 -19.74
C LYS A 108 -3.44 5.37 -20.29
N PHE A 109 -2.21 4.91 -20.35
CA PHE A 109 -1.04 5.75 -20.69
C PHE A 109 -0.48 5.51 -22.09
N GLY A 110 -0.90 4.46 -22.78
CA GLY A 110 -0.39 4.02 -24.06
C GLY A 110 0.70 2.95 -23.92
N ALA A 111 0.66 1.93 -24.80
CA ALA A 111 1.59 0.82 -24.75
C ALA A 111 3.05 1.25 -24.95
N ASP A 112 3.29 2.17 -25.89
CA ASP A 112 4.65 2.69 -26.18
C ASP A 112 5.23 3.41 -24.96
N PHE A 113 4.40 4.17 -24.24
CA PHE A 113 4.84 4.82 -23.01
C PHE A 113 5.19 3.78 -21.94
N MET A 114 4.31 2.82 -21.69
CA MET A 114 4.55 1.80 -20.67
C MET A 114 5.77 0.95 -20.98
N SER A 115 6.04 0.64 -22.25
CA SER A 115 7.25 -0.09 -22.65
C SER A 115 8.54 0.73 -22.53
N SER A 116 8.46 2.06 -22.45
CA SER A 116 9.62 2.95 -22.32
C SER A 116 10.10 3.15 -20.88
N ILE A 117 9.29 2.75 -19.91
CA ILE A 117 9.59 2.88 -18.48
C ILE A 117 9.90 1.54 -17.83
N ASP A 118 10.59 1.58 -16.70
CA ASP A 118 10.74 0.45 -15.80
C ASP A 118 9.75 0.65 -14.63
N ASP A 119 8.66 -0.10 -14.64
CA ASP A 119 7.58 -0.03 -13.65
C ASP A 119 7.69 -1.12 -12.57
N GLY A 120 8.91 -1.64 -12.36
CA GLY A 120 9.21 -2.60 -11.30
C GLY A 120 8.81 -4.04 -11.62
N ASP A 121 8.86 -4.88 -10.60
CA ASP A 121 8.67 -6.33 -10.68
C ASP A 121 7.45 -6.82 -9.90
N ILE A 122 6.94 -6.02 -8.97
CA ILE A 122 5.92 -6.38 -7.99
C ILE A 122 4.72 -5.47 -8.15
N ASP A 123 3.53 -6.04 -8.20
CA ASP A 123 2.28 -5.32 -8.04
C ASP A 123 1.90 -5.25 -6.55
N ASP A 124 1.32 -4.13 -6.15
CA ASP A 124 0.86 -3.90 -4.78
C ASP A 124 -0.57 -3.38 -4.74
N MET A 125 -1.26 -3.72 -3.67
CA MET A 125 -2.58 -3.19 -3.40
C MET A 125 -2.76 -2.84 -1.93
N HIS A 126 -3.38 -1.70 -1.67
CA HIS A 126 -3.84 -1.33 -0.34
C HIS A 126 -5.29 -1.74 -0.15
N GLY A 127 -5.57 -2.41 0.96
CA GLY A 127 -6.89 -2.86 1.32
C GLY A 127 -7.28 -2.36 2.70
N TYR A 128 -8.10 -1.31 2.75
CA TYR A 128 -8.65 -0.80 4.00
C TYR A 128 -10.12 -1.12 4.09
N TYR A 129 -10.52 -1.82 5.15
CA TYR A 129 -11.86 -2.31 5.34
C TYR A 129 -12.46 -1.73 6.63
N ASN A 130 -13.77 -1.63 6.66
CA ASN A 130 -14.43 -1.08 7.82
C ASN A 130 -14.60 -2.13 8.91
N TRP A 131 -14.57 -1.71 10.17
CA TRP A 131 -14.68 -2.55 11.35
C TRP A 131 -15.90 -3.47 11.34
N TYR A 132 -17.02 -3.01 10.85
CA TYR A 132 -18.30 -3.71 10.84
C TYR A 132 -18.98 -3.61 9.48
N ASP A 133 -18.20 -3.44 8.43
CA ASP A 133 -18.78 -3.30 7.11
C ASP A 133 -19.26 -4.66 6.61
N TYR A 134 -20.48 -4.67 6.17
CA TYR A 134 -21.09 -5.77 5.42
C TYR A 134 -20.20 -6.23 4.24
N SER A 135 -19.36 -5.35 3.71
CA SER A 135 -18.38 -5.66 2.69
C SER A 135 -17.40 -6.77 3.10
N VAL A 136 -17.10 -6.94 4.39
CA VAL A 136 -16.29 -8.06 4.88
C VAL A 136 -16.92 -9.40 4.48
N PHE A 137 -18.23 -9.54 4.56
CA PHE A 137 -18.96 -10.74 4.13
C PHE A 137 -18.93 -10.94 2.61
N ARG A 138 -18.82 -9.87 1.83
CA ARG A 138 -18.66 -9.96 0.37
C ARG A 138 -17.33 -10.61 -0.03
N PHE A 139 -16.29 -10.44 0.77
CA PHE A 139 -15.00 -11.07 0.52
C PHE A 139 -15.05 -12.58 0.69
N PHE A 140 -15.81 -13.07 1.64
CA PHE A 140 -16.02 -14.51 1.84
C PHE A 140 -16.75 -15.17 0.66
N ASN A 141 -17.46 -14.39 -0.16
CA ASN A 141 -18.22 -14.85 -1.31
C ASN A 141 -17.46 -14.77 -2.64
N GLY A 142 -16.13 -14.58 -2.63
CA GLY A 142 -15.30 -14.57 -3.85
C GLY A 142 -15.34 -13.26 -4.63
N GLU A 143 -16.04 -12.22 -4.19
CA GLU A 143 -16.02 -10.91 -4.86
C GLU A 143 -14.69 -10.18 -4.68
N PHE A 144 -13.93 -10.56 -3.66
CA PHE A 144 -12.60 -10.05 -3.39
C PHE A 144 -11.66 -10.26 -4.57
N GLN A 145 -11.73 -11.42 -5.24
CA GLN A 145 -10.92 -11.75 -6.41
C GLN A 145 -11.14 -10.78 -7.57
N LYS A 146 -12.33 -10.22 -7.71
CA LYS A 146 -12.67 -9.30 -8.80
C LYS A 146 -12.00 -7.93 -8.67
N GLN A 147 -11.53 -7.59 -7.48
CA GLN A 147 -10.86 -6.32 -7.22
C GLN A 147 -9.39 -6.34 -7.64
N PHE A 148 -8.82 -7.53 -7.79
CA PHE A 148 -7.42 -7.68 -8.16
C PHE A 148 -7.24 -7.73 -9.66
N LYS A 149 -6.48 -6.79 -10.18
CA LYS A 149 -6.02 -6.82 -11.56
C LYS A 149 -4.70 -7.60 -11.60
N VAL A 150 -4.82 -8.91 -11.76
CA VAL A 150 -3.64 -9.78 -11.77
C VAL A 150 -2.86 -9.57 -13.06
N ALA A 151 -1.59 -9.23 -12.97
CA ALA A 151 -0.60 -9.28 -14.03
C ALA A 151 0.28 -10.53 -13.86
N ASP A 152 1.17 -10.81 -14.81
CA ASP A 152 2.13 -11.90 -14.72
C ASP A 152 3.33 -11.55 -13.81
N ARG A 153 3.03 -11.04 -12.62
CA ARG A 153 4.00 -10.67 -11.59
C ARG A 153 3.42 -10.91 -10.19
N PRO A 154 4.26 -11.08 -9.16
CA PRO A 154 3.79 -11.25 -7.78
C PRO A 154 2.91 -10.07 -7.34
N LEU A 155 1.85 -10.38 -6.60
CA LEU A 155 1.00 -9.40 -5.95
C LEU A 155 1.25 -9.41 -4.45
N ILE A 156 1.48 -8.24 -3.86
CA ILE A 156 1.63 -8.03 -2.43
C ILE A 156 0.58 -7.03 -1.96
N SER A 157 0.11 -7.18 -0.72
CA SER A 157 -0.59 -6.11 -0.03
C SER A 157 0.34 -5.55 1.05
N GLN A 158 0.90 -4.38 0.82
CA GLN A 158 1.78 -3.72 1.79
C GLN A 158 1.01 -3.00 2.88
N GLU A 159 -0.26 -2.66 2.61
CA GLU A 159 -1.13 -2.04 3.60
C GLU A 159 -2.49 -2.70 3.57
N MET A 160 -2.82 -3.40 4.66
CA MET A 160 -4.14 -3.97 4.87
C MET A 160 -4.57 -3.78 6.32
N SER A 161 -5.75 -3.17 6.50
CA SER A 161 -6.28 -2.90 7.83
C SER A 161 -7.80 -2.84 7.83
N THR A 162 -8.38 -3.02 9.02
CA THR A 162 -9.82 -2.91 9.26
C THR A 162 -10.23 -1.65 10.01
N GLY A 163 -9.27 -0.78 10.35
CA GLY A 163 -9.50 0.47 11.06
C GLY A 163 -8.45 0.74 12.13
N TYR A 164 -8.65 1.82 12.86
CA TYR A 164 -7.73 2.30 13.89
C TYR A 164 -8.41 2.41 15.24
N PRO A 165 -7.78 2.01 16.34
CA PRO A 165 -8.29 2.29 17.67
C PRO A 165 -7.96 3.73 18.11
N ASN A 166 -8.74 4.25 19.02
CA ASN A 166 -8.40 5.44 19.80
C ASN A 166 -7.30 5.07 20.81
N ASN A 167 -6.28 5.92 20.96
CA ASN A 167 -5.13 5.62 21.83
C ASN A 167 -5.45 5.66 23.33
N GLU A 168 -6.50 6.35 23.72
CA GLU A 168 -6.89 6.49 25.14
C GLU A 168 -7.94 5.46 25.52
N THR A 169 -8.95 5.28 24.68
CA THR A 169 -10.11 4.45 25.01
C THR A 169 -10.05 3.05 24.41
N GLY A 170 -9.23 2.81 23.37
CA GLY A 170 -9.19 1.56 22.61
C GLY A 170 -10.41 1.34 21.70
N HIS A 171 -11.40 2.25 21.74
CA HIS A 171 -12.55 2.17 20.86
C HIS A 171 -12.16 2.38 19.39
N PRO A 172 -12.88 1.78 18.42
CA PRO A 172 -12.65 2.03 17.01
C PRO A 172 -12.88 3.49 16.67
N THR A 173 -11.97 4.06 15.89
CA THR A 173 -12.12 5.39 15.32
C THR A 173 -12.69 5.28 13.90
N ARG A 174 -12.68 6.38 13.15
CA ARG A 174 -13.10 6.36 11.74
C ARG A 174 -12.29 5.37 10.94
N SER A 175 -12.95 4.56 10.14
CA SER A 175 -12.26 3.75 9.15
C SER A 175 -11.68 4.66 8.05
N TYR A 176 -10.57 4.24 7.46
CA TYR A 176 -9.90 5.02 6.44
C TYR A 176 -10.77 5.27 5.19
N GLN A 177 -11.52 4.27 4.75
CA GLN A 177 -12.37 4.38 3.55
C GLN A 177 -13.66 5.15 3.79
N LEU A 178 -14.12 5.19 5.02
CA LEU A 178 -15.33 5.90 5.40
C LEU A 178 -15.00 7.02 6.37
N ILE A 179 -14.22 7.98 5.89
CA ILE A 179 -13.84 9.20 6.62
C ILE A 179 -15.08 9.89 7.24
N HIS A 180 -16.26 9.62 6.71
CA HIS A 180 -17.53 10.20 7.12
C HIS A 180 -18.41 9.26 7.96
N GLN A 181 -18.06 7.97 8.10
CA GLN A 181 -18.83 7.05 8.93
C GLN A 181 -18.07 6.76 10.22
N ASN A 182 -18.63 7.22 11.30
CA ASN A 182 -18.14 6.88 12.63
C ASN A 182 -18.61 5.47 13.00
N PRO A 183 -17.84 4.66 13.73
CA PRO A 183 -18.24 3.31 14.13
C PRO A 183 -19.62 3.26 14.83
N TYR A 184 -19.94 4.24 15.65
CA TYR A 184 -21.23 4.33 16.32
C TYR A 184 -22.43 4.47 15.37
N THR A 185 -22.25 4.98 14.15
CA THR A 185 -23.33 5.04 13.16
C THR A 185 -23.66 3.66 12.58
N LEU A 186 -22.71 2.73 12.64
CA LEU A 186 -22.88 1.36 12.14
C LEU A 186 -23.46 0.43 13.18
N ILE A 187 -23.07 0.58 14.46
CA ILE A 187 -23.46 -0.32 15.55
C ILE A 187 -24.40 0.33 16.57
N GLY A 188 -24.67 1.63 16.43
CA GLY A 188 -25.47 2.43 17.37
C GLY A 188 -24.64 2.98 18.53
N TYR A 189 -25.06 4.13 19.03
CA TYR A 189 -24.36 4.83 20.13
C TYR A 189 -24.27 3.99 21.40
N GLU A 190 -25.39 3.37 21.79
CA GLU A 190 -25.43 2.59 23.02
C GLU A 190 -24.46 1.40 22.96
N SER A 191 -24.47 0.65 21.84
CA SER A 191 -23.55 -0.47 21.65
C SER A 191 -22.09 -0.02 21.63
N TYR A 192 -21.81 1.14 21.06
CA TYR A 192 -20.46 1.71 21.02
C TYR A 192 -19.97 2.12 22.42
N ASP A 193 -20.83 2.79 23.20
CA ASP A 193 -20.46 3.28 24.54
C ASP A 193 -20.32 2.17 25.57
N TRP A 194 -21.08 1.09 25.43
CA TRP A 194 -21.08 -0.03 26.38
C TRP A 194 -20.09 -1.14 26.01
N ALA A 195 -19.64 -1.18 24.79
CA ALA A 195 -18.74 -2.24 24.39
C ALA A 195 -17.35 -2.02 24.99
N ASP A 196 -16.83 -3.09 25.56
CA ASP A 196 -15.45 -3.11 26.06
C ASP A 196 -14.46 -2.89 24.91
N PRO A 197 -13.52 -1.91 25.04
CA PRO A 197 -12.49 -1.65 24.02
C PRO A 197 -11.70 -2.89 23.59
N ALA A 198 -11.41 -3.79 24.52
CA ALA A 198 -10.71 -5.03 24.21
C ALA A 198 -11.51 -5.93 23.25
N SER A 199 -12.82 -5.89 23.29
CA SER A 199 -13.69 -6.63 22.37
C SER A 199 -13.57 -6.09 20.95
N PHE A 200 -13.50 -4.78 20.76
CA PHE A 200 -13.25 -4.20 19.44
C PHE A 200 -11.88 -4.59 18.87
N LEU A 201 -10.85 -4.57 19.69
CA LEU A 201 -9.50 -5.00 19.27
C LEU A 201 -9.45 -6.48 18.89
N LYS A 202 -10.18 -7.34 19.60
CA LYS A 202 -10.31 -8.76 19.24
C LYS A 202 -11.04 -8.93 17.89
N VAL A 203 -12.09 -8.17 17.65
CA VAL A 203 -12.81 -8.18 16.36
C VAL A 203 -11.90 -7.70 15.25
N GLN A 204 -11.11 -6.65 15.46
CA GLN A 204 -10.12 -6.19 14.50
C GLN A 204 -9.11 -7.29 14.16
N ALA A 205 -8.54 -7.92 15.18
CA ALA A 205 -7.57 -8.99 14.99
C ALA A 205 -8.18 -10.16 14.20
N PHE A 206 -9.42 -10.57 14.54
CA PHE A 206 -10.15 -11.61 13.84
C PHE A 206 -10.37 -11.25 12.37
N ILE A 207 -10.96 -10.09 12.07
CA ILE A 207 -11.25 -9.65 10.69
C ILE A 207 -9.98 -9.51 9.88
N THR A 208 -8.90 -8.99 10.47
CA THR A 208 -7.61 -8.87 9.79
C THR A 208 -7.04 -10.25 9.42
N GLY A 209 -7.14 -11.22 10.32
CA GLY A 209 -6.77 -12.61 10.05
C GLY A 209 -7.58 -13.22 8.90
N GLU A 210 -8.90 -13.06 8.93
CA GLU A 210 -9.80 -13.57 7.89
C GLU A 210 -9.56 -12.90 6.52
N LEU A 211 -9.25 -11.61 6.48
CA LEU A 211 -8.87 -10.92 5.24
C LEU A 211 -7.57 -11.48 4.66
N ALA A 212 -6.56 -11.70 5.51
CA ALA A 212 -5.30 -12.30 5.10
C ALA A 212 -5.50 -13.71 4.52
N GLU A 213 -6.26 -14.55 5.22
CA GLU A 213 -6.60 -15.90 4.74
C GLU A 213 -7.42 -15.88 3.45
N THR A 214 -8.35 -14.94 3.33
CA THR A 214 -9.16 -14.77 2.12
C THR A 214 -8.29 -14.37 0.93
N LEU A 215 -7.36 -13.43 1.10
CA LEU A 215 -6.42 -13.06 0.03
C LEU A 215 -5.58 -14.26 -0.40
N ARG A 216 -5.03 -15.00 0.53
CA ARG A 216 -4.23 -16.21 0.25
C ARG A 216 -5.01 -17.29 -0.50
N ARG A 217 -6.27 -17.51 -0.13
CA ARG A 217 -7.14 -18.51 -0.79
C ARG A 217 -7.65 -18.05 -2.15
N SER A 218 -7.82 -16.76 -2.32
CA SER A 218 -8.52 -16.18 -3.46
C SER A 218 -7.61 -15.87 -4.64
N ASN A 219 -6.31 -15.80 -4.42
CA ASN A 219 -5.37 -15.37 -5.45
C ASN A 219 -4.06 -16.13 -5.36
N ASP A 220 -3.83 -17.01 -6.34
CA ASP A 220 -2.62 -17.82 -6.45
C ASP A 220 -1.34 -16.96 -6.59
N GLN A 221 -1.48 -15.70 -6.99
CA GLN A 221 -0.37 -14.77 -7.15
C GLN A 221 -0.12 -13.89 -5.91
N ALA A 222 -0.96 -13.99 -4.87
CA ALA A 222 -0.73 -13.27 -3.61
C ALA A 222 0.51 -13.84 -2.92
N SER A 223 1.59 -13.08 -3.00
CA SER A 223 2.91 -13.48 -2.50
C SER A 223 3.21 -12.96 -1.09
N GLY A 224 2.49 -11.95 -0.62
CA GLY A 224 2.70 -11.37 0.70
C GLY A 224 1.56 -10.47 1.14
N ILE A 225 1.40 -10.38 2.45
CA ILE A 225 0.40 -9.54 3.11
C ILE A 225 1.06 -8.91 4.33
N MET A 226 0.95 -7.59 4.45
CA MET A 226 1.42 -6.82 5.59
C MET A 226 0.25 -6.08 6.22
N HIS A 227 0.11 -6.25 7.53
CA HIS A 227 -0.91 -5.51 8.26
C HIS A 227 -0.46 -4.06 8.49
N PHE A 228 -1.34 -3.12 8.24
CA PHE A 228 -1.14 -1.72 8.58
C PHE A 228 -1.85 -1.40 9.91
N ALA A 229 -1.11 -1.15 11.02
CA ALA A 229 0.34 -1.11 11.10
C ALA A 229 0.80 -1.68 12.44
N LEU A 230 2.10 -2.05 12.54
CA LEU A 230 2.69 -2.51 13.80
C LEU A 230 2.69 -1.41 14.87
N MET A 231 2.96 -0.18 14.46
CA MET A 231 2.73 1.00 15.31
C MET A 231 1.42 1.64 14.86
N THR A 232 0.42 1.54 15.70
CA THR A 232 -0.93 2.00 15.41
C THR A 232 -0.98 3.50 15.11
N TRP A 233 -1.64 3.83 14.02
CA TRP A 233 -2.10 5.18 13.77
C TRP A 233 -3.30 5.42 14.67
N PHE A 234 -3.08 6.18 15.71
CA PHE A 234 -4.17 6.63 16.55
C PHE A 234 -4.79 7.88 15.92
N ARG A 235 -6.08 7.83 15.73
CA ARG A 235 -6.86 9.03 15.39
C ARG A 235 -7.82 9.31 16.53
N GLN A 236 -7.81 10.55 16.95
CA GLN A 236 -8.83 11.09 17.87
C GLN A 236 -10.16 11.26 17.16
#